data_6837a291e2a4fa13eced758ed491584f
#
_entry.id   6837a291e2a4fa13eced758ed491584f
#
_cell.length_a   1.000
_cell.length_b   1.000
_cell.length_c   1.000
_cell.angle_alpha   90.00
_cell.angle_beta   90.00
_cell.angle_gamma   90.00
#
_symmetry.space_group_name_H-M   'P 1'
#
loop_
_entity.id
_entity.type
_entity.pdbx_description
1 polymer ?
#
loop_
_entity_poly.entity_id
_entity_poly.type
_entity_poly.pdbx_seq_one_letter_code
_entity_poly.pdbx_strand_id
1 'polypeptide(L)'
;MTRPVRTGSVMAMTLLALTEITDAVATLPGWGGDNEALRCRYTAPDFPAGIALVDAVAVAAEAAGHHPDIDIRWRDVLFVLSTHSAGGVTDKDMRLAGRIDGIARGMGIITT
;
A
#
# COMPACT_ATOMS: atom_id res chain seq x y z
N MET A 1 2.12 33.13 -3.88
CA MET A 1 2.24 32.54 -3.75
C MET A 1 2.37 31.89 -3.59
N THR A 2 2.36 31.76 -3.38
CA THR A 2 2.59 30.88 -3.14
C THR A 2 2.59 30.25 -2.80
N ARG A 3 2.62 30.09 -2.65
CA ARG A 3 2.68 29.17 -2.25
C ARG A 3 2.94 28.64 -1.68
N PRO A 4 2.89 28.89 -1.56
CA PRO A 4 3.23 28.05 -0.92
C PRO A 4 3.25 27.32 -0.62
N VAL A 5 3.41 27.20 -0.48
CA VAL A 5 3.56 26.35 -0.16
C VAL A 5 3.28 25.84 0.26
N ARG A 6 3.28 25.77 0.30
CA ARG A 6 2.92 25.00 0.63
C ARG A 6 3.10 24.46 1.11
N THR A 7 3.33 24.65 1.36
CA THR A 7 3.51 23.99 1.78
C THR A 7 3.62 23.18 1.89
N GLY A 8 3.88 23.22 1.76
CA GLY A 8 4.14 22.31 1.68
C GLY A 8 3.93 21.12 1.95
N SER A 9 4.46 20.60 2.08
CA SER A 9 4.43 19.53 2.56
C SER A 9 3.38 18.86 3.14
N VAL A 10 2.95 19.42 3.87
CA VAL A 10 1.69 19.03 4.33
C VAL A 10 0.83 18.61 3.21
N MET A 11 1.10 19.20 2.11
CA MET A 11 0.35 18.97 0.90
C MET A 11 0.47 17.55 0.41
N ALA A 12 1.51 16.87 0.86
CA ALA A 12 1.67 15.47 0.51
C ALA A 12 0.57 14.60 1.09
N MET A 13 -0.23 15.14 2.00
CA MET A 13 -1.33 14.43 2.65
C MET A 13 -2.65 14.65 1.94
N THR A 14 -2.63 15.16 0.73
CA THR A 14 -3.86 15.39 -0.03
C THR A 14 -4.55 14.07 -0.38
N LEU A 15 -5.84 14.00 -0.08
CA LEU A 15 -6.66 12.84 -0.44
C LEU A 15 -6.78 12.72 -1.95
N LEU A 16 -6.72 11.49 -2.44
CA LEU A 16 -6.95 11.21 -3.86
C LEU A 16 -8.45 11.07 -4.12
N ALA A 17 -8.86 11.50 -5.32
CA ALA A 17 -10.23 11.29 -5.76
C ALA A 17 -10.44 9.82 -6.11
N LEU A 18 -11.68 9.35 -6.00
CA LEU A 18 -12.00 7.95 -6.30
C LEU A 18 -11.59 7.55 -7.72
N THR A 19 -11.74 8.43 -8.68
CA THR A 19 -11.33 8.17 -10.06
C THR A 19 -9.83 7.97 -10.18
N GLU A 20 -9.03 8.76 -9.44
CA GLU A 20 -7.58 8.63 -9.41
C GLU A 20 -7.18 7.28 -8.82
N ILE A 21 -7.87 6.88 -7.76
CA ILE A 21 -7.60 5.59 -7.09
C ILE A 21 -7.93 4.44 -8.04
N THR A 22 -9.10 4.48 -8.66
CA THR A 22 -9.54 3.44 -9.59
C THR A 22 -8.56 3.28 -10.75
N ASP A 23 -8.13 4.39 -11.33
CA ASP A 23 -7.18 4.37 -12.45
C ASP A 23 -5.83 3.81 -12.01
N ALA A 24 -5.36 4.20 -10.84
CA ALA A 24 -4.05 3.77 -10.34
C ALA A 24 -4.03 2.29 -9.97
N VAL A 25 -5.06 1.79 -9.28
CA VAL A 25 -5.09 0.37 -8.89
C VAL A 25 -5.29 -0.55 -10.09
N ALA A 26 -5.82 -0.03 -11.21
CA ALA A 26 -5.95 -0.81 -12.43
C ALA A 26 -4.59 -1.26 -12.95
N THR A 27 -3.50 -0.58 -12.57
CA THR A 27 -2.14 -0.96 -12.96
C THR A 27 -1.49 -1.95 -12.00
N LEU A 28 -2.15 -2.28 -10.88
CA LEU A 28 -1.64 -3.17 -9.86
C LEU A 28 -2.58 -4.36 -9.71
N PRO A 29 -2.32 -5.48 -10.42
CA PRO A 29 -3.21 -6.65 -10.36
C PRO A 29 -3.43 -7.12 -8.93
N GLY A 30 -4.69 -7.36 -8.58
CA GLY A 30 -5.06 -7.83 -7.25
C GLY A 30 -5.27 -6.73 -6.22
N TRP A 31 -4.83 -5.52 -6.49
CA TRP A 31 -5.11 -4.38 -5.61
C TRP A 31 -6.46 -3.78 -5.94
N GLY A 32 -7.16 -3.38 -4.92
CA GLY A 32 -8.43 -2.69 -5.03
C GLY A 32 -8.65 -1.77 -3.86
N GLY A 33 -9.79 -1.14 -3.83
CA GLY A 33 -10.14 -0.27 -2.71
C GLY A 33 -10.95 0.92 -3.17
N ASP A 34 -11.06 1.87 -2.26
CA ASP A 34 -11.81 3.08 -2.45
C ASP A 34 -11.05 4.24 -1.80
N ASN A 35 -11.73 5.37 -1.58
CA ASN A 35 -11.08 6.52 -0.99
C ASN A 35 -10.81 6.36 0.52
N GLU A 36 -11.26 5.28 1.15
CA GLU A 36 -10.98 5.01 2.55
C GLU A 36 -9.71 4.18 2.72
N ALA A 37 -9.51 3.16 1.88
CA ALA A 37 -8.35 2.28 2.00
C ALA A 37 -8.11 1.52 0.69
N LEU A 38 -6.83 1.17 0.49
CA LEU A 38 -6.42 0.22 -0.55
C LEU A 38 -6.16 -1.12 0.12
N ARG A 39 -6.43 -2.21 -0.57
CA ARG A 39 -6.19 -3.55 -0.01
C ARG A 39 -5.82 -4.55 -1.08
N CYS A 40 -5.01 -5.52 -0.66
CA CYS A 40 -4.61 -6.63 -1.52
C CYS A 40 -4.25 -7.84 -0.67
N ARG A 41 -4.68 -9.03 -1.11
CA ARG A 41 -4.31 -10.28 -0.49
C ARG A 41 -3.32 -11.00 -1.37
N TYR A 42 -2.25 -11.49 -0.76
CA TYR A 42 -1.26 -12.34 -1.41
C TYR A 42 -1.31 -13.72 -0.79
N THR A 43 -1.15 -14.76 -1.61
CA THR A 43 -1.05 -16.13 -1.12
C THR A 43 0.38 -16.60 -1.36
N ALA A 44 1.09 -16.88 -0.27
CA ALA A 44 2.46 -17.39 -0.33
C ALA A 44 2.45 -18.91 -0.53
N PRO A 45 3.56 -19.49 -1.02
CA PRO A 45 3.62 -20.95 -1.18
C PRO A 45 3.55 -21.70 0.16
N ASP A 46 3.99 -21.07 1.26
CA ASP A 46 3.91 -21.64 2.59
C ASP A 46 3.93 -20.53 3.63
N PHE A 47 3.77 -20.89 4.91
CA PHE A 47 3.75 -19.91 5.99
C PHE A 47 5.06 -19.13 6.13
N PRO A 48 6.24 -19.78 6.12
CA PRO A 48 7.50 -19.02 6.23
C PRO A 48 7.68 -18.00 5.09
N ALA A 49 7.26 -18.32 3.88
CA ALA A 49 7.33 -17.38 2.77
C ALA A 49 6.42 -16.18 2.98
N GLY A 50 5.23 -16.41 3.55
CA GLY A 50 4.33 -15.32 3.92
C GLY A 50 4.94 -14.39 4.96
N ILE A 51 5.62 -14.96 5.95
CA ILE A 51 6.32 -14.17 6.97
C ILE A 51 7.49 -13.41 6.35
N ALA A 52 8.22 -14.03 5.42
CA ALA A 52 9.31 -13.35 4.73
C ALA A 52 8.81 -12.15 3.94
N LEU A 53 7.64 -12.26 3.32
CA LEU A 53 7.01 -11.14 2.63
C LEU A 53 6.70 -10.01 3.62
N VAL A 54 6.13 -10.34 4.77
CA VAL A 54 5.83 -9.33 5.81
C VAL A 54 7.10 -8.64 6.28
N ASP A 55 8.17 -9.39 6.51
CA ASP A 55 9.46 -8.82 6.93
C ASP A 55 9.99 -7.82 5.90
N ALA A 56 9.94 -8.18 4.63
CA ALA A 56 10.42 -7.30 3.56
C ALA A 56 9.56 -6.04 3.43
N VAL A 57 8.24 -6.19 3.55
CA VAL A 57 7.32 -5.05 3.52
C VAL A 57 7.54 -4.15 4.73
N ALA A 58 7.83 -4.73 5.90
CA ALA A 58 8.09 -3.95 7.10
C ALA A 58 9.29 -3.02 6.91
N VAL A 59 10.36 -3.48 6.26
CA VAL A 59 11.52 -2.66 5.96
C VAL A 59 11.14 -1.49 5.06
N ALA A 60 10.38 -1.76 4.00
CA ALA A 60 9.95 -0.72 3.06
C ALA A 60 9.01 0.28 3.72
N ALA A 61 8.08 -0.20 4.55
CA ALA A 61 7.12 0.65 5.25
C ALA A 61 7.83 1.59 6.23
N GLU A 62 8.80 1.05 6.96
CA GLU A 62 9.56 1.86 7.91
C GLU A 62 10.36 2.92 7.19
N ALA A 63 10.98 2.58 6.08
CA ALA A 63 11.75 3.53 5.27
C ALA A 63 10.85 4.64 4.70
N ALA A 64 9.61 4.31 4.38
CA ALA A 64 8.64 5.28 3.86
C ALA A 64 7.96 6.09 4.97
N GLY A 65 8.11 5.69 6.23
CA GLY A 65 7.39 6.33 7.33
C GLY A 65 5.88 6.16 7.21
N HIS A 66 5.43 5.06 6.60
CA HIS A 66 4.02 4.82 6.35
C HIS A 66 3.75 3.32 6.51
N HIS A 67 2.84 2.97 7.42
CA HIS A 67 2.70 1.60 7.88
C HIS A 67 1.36 1.00 7.46
N PRO A 68 1.36 -0.17 6.79
CA PRO A 68 0.11 -0.85 6.45
C PRO A 68 -0.46 -1.58 7.65
N ASP A 69 -1.76 -1.85 7.62
CA ASP A 69 -2.32 -2.89 8.47
C ASP A 69 -2.04 -4.22 7.78
N ILE A 70 -1.66 -5.22 8.56
CA ILE A 70 -1.28 -6.52 8.02
C ILE A 70 -2.06 -7.60 8.76
N ASP A 71 -2.76 -8.44 8.00
CA ASP A 71 -3.51 -9.56 8.55
C ASP A 71 -2.91 -10.85 7.96
N ILE A 72 -2.41 -11.73 8.81
CA ILE A 72 -1.77 -12.97 8.40
C ILE A 72 -2.67 -14.13 8.80
N ARG A 73 -3.09 -14.90 7.80
CA ARG A 73 -3.91 -16.10 8.00
C ARG A 73 -3.24 -17.26 7.30
N TRP A 74 -2.46 -18.06 8.05
CA TRP A 74 -1.64 -19.13 7.52
C TRP A 74 -0.71 -18.55 6.45
N ARG A 75 -0.93 -18.83 5.19
CA ARG A 75 -0.07 -18.31 4.09
C ARG A 75 -0.72 -17.17 3.32
N ASP A 76 -1.91 -16.74 3.73
CA ASP A 76 -2.57 -15.59 3.13
C ASP A 76 -2.21 -14.33 3.93
N VAL A 77 -1.71 -13.32 3.22
CA VAL A 77 -1.32 -12.05 3.83
C VAL A 77 -2.13 -10.94 3.18
N LEU A 78 -2.91 -10.24 3.99
CA LEU A 78 -3.71 -9.12 3.54
C LEU A 78 -3.03 -7.83 3.99
N PHE A 79 -2.80 -6.92 3.05
CA PHE A 79 -2.31 -5.57 3.35
C PHE A 79 -3.44 -4.57 3.15
N VAL A 80 -3.60 -3.65 4.09
CA VAL A 80 -4.56 -2.56 4.00
C VAL A 80 -3.83 -1.26 4.22
N LEU A 81 -3.99 -0.33 3.30
CA LEU A 81 -3.28 0.95 3.31
C LEU A 81 -4.27 2.11 3.38
N SER A 82 -3.98 3.03 4.29
CA SER A 82 -4.73 4.27 4.40
C SER A 82 -3.84 5.30 5.08
N THR A 83 -4.04 6.57 4.78
CA THR A 83 -3.32 7.65 5.45
C THR A 83 -4.24 8.23 6.52
N HIS A 84 -4.14 7.69 7.74
CA HIS A 84 -5.06 8.04 8.84
C HIS A 84 -5.09 9.53 9.12
N SER A 85 -3.95 10.19 9.11
CA SER A 85 -3.87 11.63 9.37
C SER A 85 -4.60 12.47 8.32
N ALA A 86 -4.81 11.93 7.13
CA ALA A 86 -5.55 12.61 6.06
C ALA A 86 -7.00 12.11 5.96
N GLY A 87 -7.34 11.02 6.63
CA GLY A 87 -8.69 10.45 6.62
C GLY A 87 -8.99 9.58 5.41
N GLY A 88 -7.99 9.06 4.73
CA GLY A 88 -8.21 8.20 3.58
C GLY A 88 -6.97 8.00 2.74
N VAL A 89 -7.16 7.61 1.49
CA VAL A 89 -6.07 7.26 0.58
C VAL A 89 -5.39 8.51 0.02
N THR A 90 -4.07 8.51 0.08
CA THR A 90 -3.22 9.55 -0.51
C THR A 90 -2.17 8.90 -1.40
N ASP A 91 -1.31 9.71 -2.01
CA ASP A 91 -0.22 9.22 -2.83
C ASP A 91 0.74 8.31 -2.06
N LYS A 92 0.86 8.50 -0.74
CA LYS A 92 1.68 7.61 0.09
C LYS A 92 1.20 6.17 0.01
N ASP A 93 -0.11 5.96 0.00
CA ASP A 93 -0.71 4.63 -0.07
C ASP A 93 -0.46 4.01 -1.44
N MET A 94 -0.60 4.80 -2.50
CA MET A 94 -0.35 4.32 -3.86
C MET A 94 1.10 3.91 -4.05
N ARG A 95 2.04 4.70 -3.53
CA ARG A 95 3.46 4.38 -3.63
C ARG A 95 3.80 3.11 -2.87
N LEU A 96 3.27 2.97 -1.66
CA LEU A 96 3.55 1.79 -0.86
C LEU A 96 2.91 0.54 -1.47
N ALA A 97 1.71 0.66 -2.04
CA ALA A 97 1.07 -0.44 -2.75
C ALA A 97 1.96 -0.94 -3.90
N GLY A 98 2.50 -0.01 -4.70
CA GLY A 98 3.42 -0.37 -5.78
C GLY A 98 4.68 -1.04 -5.26
N ARG A 99 5.19 -0.58 -4.13
CA ARG A 99 6.37 -1.15 -3.51
C ARG A 99 6.12 -2.56 -2.99
N ILE A 100 4.98 -2.77 -2.32
CA ILE A 100 4.57 -4.09 -1.84
C ILE A 100 4.44 -5.06 -3.01
N ASP A 101 3.79 -4.62 -4.08
CA ASP A 101 3.59 -5.47 -5.25
C ASP A 101 4.93 -5.87 -5.87
N GLY A 102 5.87 -4.94 -5.97
CA GLY A 102 7.21 -5.22 -6.47
C GLY A 102 7.96 -6.23 -5.61
N ILE A 103 7.85 -6.11 -4.29
CA ILE A 103 8.46 -7.05 -3.34
C ILE A 103 7.87 -8.44 -3.52
N ALA A 104 6.55 -8.54 -3.55
CA ALA A 104 5.88 -9.84 -3.69
C ALA A 104 6.24 -10.51 -5.01
N ARG A 105 6.25 -9.77 -6.11
CA ARG A 105 6.65 -10.30 -7.42
C ARG A 105 8.07 -10.81 -7.40
N GLY A 106 8.98 -10.05 -6.78
CA GLY A 106 10.38 -10.46 -6.66
C GLY A 106 10.55 -11.74 -5.87
N MET A 107 9.61 -12.08 -5.01
CA MET A 107 9.60 -13.30 -4.22
C MET A 107 8.78 -14.42 -4.88
N GLY A 108 8.17 -14.16 -6.02
CA GLY A 108 7.31 -15.13 -6.69
C GLY A 108 5.97 -15.34 -6.00
N ILE A 109 5.53 -14.39 -5.20
CA ILE A 109 4.26 -14.47 -4.47
C ILE A 109 3.20 -13.73 -5.26
N ILE A 110 2.07 -14.38 -5.45
CA ILE A 110 0.99 -13.87 -6.30
C ILE A 110 -0.20 -13.39 -5.47
N THR A 111 -1.00 -12.53 -6.08
CA THR A 111 -2.26 -12.09 -5.49
C THR A 111 -3.29 -13.22 -5.54
N THR A 112 -4.22 -13.17 -4.61
CA THR A 112 -5.29 -14.17 -4.53
C THR A 112 -6.55 -13.65 -5.18
#